data_cd456c0a56e4d1ddbdece1026df3b4ec
#
_entry.id   cd456c0a56e4d1ddbdece1026df3b4ec
#
_cell.length_a   1.000
_cell.length_b   1.000
_cell.length_c   1.000
_cell.angle_alpha   90.00
_cell.angle_beta   90.00
_cell.angle_gamma   90.00
#
_symmetry.space_group_name_H-M   'P 1'
#
loop_
_entity.id
_entity.type
_entity.pdbx_description
1 polymer ?
#
loop_
_entity_poly.entity_id
_entity_poly.type
_entity_poly.pdbx_seq_one_letter_code
_entity_poly.pdbx_strand_id
1 'polypeptide(L)'
;MMKNFCLNTWSRAGLTAVAALALNACAPGQDTPTPTIGVNVSRYLAVGDSYTAGLSAGGLTLASQQYSYPNLLAQQLRGAQADATFSQPLLAAGAGSGYFSLVDFTAQGFPRTRRVPGPAVRRLVINPAACGGADTIRLLTRTDAPGTLPQNLGVPGLRLAQLQVANLGNEINATPTGNFNPYFERILPASDSRTYLKVVTDAAASATFFTYFLGLDDLMPYLRSGGQCGTAPNSTLTNTLRNNAKVVLDVLTAGGRPGIIARLPDLNTLPLLRTGRGLSLQKRLQATYGDNALLYIEDPFGSGVAQPITDDEYVLATVLPRIGQPSPVLVGTTTMMLPYGRDVRNPIRDADVMDFDEMNRVNSVLNSYNTELDRLASVVYKMPIIDASKKSSTLDLNGAMPSYVGEAISVGGVLYSAEPVRGNFFSLDYYTPTPRGNALIANAFISAINKAYQANIPAIDVNSLPSVAQ
;
A
#
# COMPACT_ATOMS: atom_id res chain seq x y z
N MET A 1 -36.69 85.61 13.75
CA MET A 1 -36.03 86.41 12.68
C MET A 1 -34.76 85.68 12.23
N MET A 2 -34.60 85.57 10.94
CA MET A 2 -33.40 85.12 10.18
C MET A 2 -33.04 83.65 10.36
N LYS A 3 -33.31 82.79 9.42
CA LYS A 3 -32.81 82.45 8.08
C LYS A 3 -31.29 82.53 8.00
N ASN A 4 -30.62 81.29 7.74
CA ASN A 4 -29.59 81.13 6.70
C ASN A 4 -29.17 79.68 6.61
N PHE A 5 -29.42 79.09 5.52
CA PHE A 5 -28.62 78.60 4.42
C PHE A 5 -27.64 77.47 4.75
N CYS A 6 -28.08 76.24 4.39
CA CYS A 6 -27.21 75.11 4.05
C CYS A 6 -26.61 75.31 2.68
N LEU A 7 -25.32 75.22 2.56
CA LEU A 7 -24.62 75.10 1.30
C LEU A 7 -24.02 73.71 1.17
N ASN A 8 -24.34 73.08 0.06
CA ASN A 8 -23.92 71.75 -0.40
C ASN A 8 -22.42 71.52 -0.36
N THR A 9 -22.01 70.39 0.20
CA THR A 9 -20.74 69.73 -0.04
C THR A 9 -20.94 68.31 -0.57
N TRP A 10 -21.57 68.23 -1.72
CA TRP A 10 -21.68 66.97 -2.47
C TRP A 10 -21.00 67.13 -3.83
N SER A 11 -19.69 66.96 -3.92
CA SER A 11 -19.03 66.78 -5.22
C SER A 11 -17.52 66.41 -5.17
N ARG A 12 -17.01 65.78 -4.12
CA ARG A 12 -15.59 65.29 -4.15
C ARG A 12 -15.38 63.87 -3.73
N ALA A 13 -16.41 63.07 -3.45
CA ALA A 13 -16.28 61.67 -3.05
C ALA A 13 -16.49 60.66 -4.20
N GLY A 14 -16.85 61.11 -5.39
CA GLY A 14 -17.21 60.25 -6.53
C GLY A 14 -16.08 59.87 -7.48
N LEU A 15 -14.92 60.54 -7.43
CA LEU A 15 -13.82 60.28 -8.40
C LEU A 15 -12.69 59.38 -7.86
N THR A 16 -12.60 59.15 -6.58
CA THR A 16 -11.59 58.24 -5.97
C THR A 16 -12.00 56.80 -5.92
N ALA A 17 -13.31 56.48 -5.98
CA ALA A 17 -13.79 55.08 -5.94
C ALA A 17 -13.70 54.34 -7.27
N VAL A 18 -13.68 55.08 -8.41
CA VAL A 18 -13.57 54.46 -9.75
C VAL A 18 -12.11 54.17 -10.14
N ALA A 19 -11.14 54.85 -9.56
CA ALA A 19 -9.72 54.57 -9.81
C ALA A 19 -9.17 53.33 -9.07
N ALA A 20 -9.83 52.94 -7.92
CA ALA A 20 -9.41 51.75 -7.15
C ALA A 20 -9.93 50.44 -7.72
N LEU A 21 -10.97 50.43 -8.56
CA LEU A 21 -11.51 49.24 -9.22
C LEU A 21 -10.77 48.90 -10.54
N ALA A 22 -10.02 49.82 -11.12
CA ALA A 22 -9.28 49.56 -12.34
C ALA A 22 -7.87 48.94 -12.13
N LEU A 23 -7.37 48.90 -10.88
CA LEU A 23 -6.07 48.33 -10.54
C LEU A 23 -6.06 46.82 -10.20
N ASN A 24 -7.25 46.21 -10.10
CA ASN A 24 -7.36 44.76 -9.87
C ASN A 24 -7.56 43.96 -11.19
N ALA A 25 -7.52 44.57 -12.35
CA ALA A 25 -7.82 43.90 -13.63
C ALA A 25 -6.58 43.41 -14.40
N CYS A 26 -5.38 43.55 -13.84
CA CYS A 26 -4.15 43.03 -14.47
C CYS A 26 -3.22 42.46 -13.38
N ALA A 27 -3.69 41.44 -12.61
CA ALA A 27 -2.74 40.43 -12.18
C ALA A 27 -2.45 39.60 -13.45
N PRO A 28 -1.20 39.53 -13.96
CA PRO A 28 -0.87 38.56 -14.99
C PRO A 28 -1.25 37.21 -14.36
N GLY A 29 -2.18 36.50 -15.00
CA GLY A 29 -2.42 35.11 -14.67
C GLY A 29 -1.03 34.48 -14.71
N GLN A 30 -0.60 33.86 -13.59
CA GLN A 30 0.57 33.01 -13.64
C GLN A 30 0.15 31.92 -14.62
N ASP A 31 0.60 31.99 -15.86
CA ASP A 31 0.49 30.90 -16.80
C ASP A 31 1.20 29.72 -16.15
N THR A 32 0.41 28.80 -15.58
CA THR A 32 0.97 27.54 -15.11
C THR A 32 1.59 26.86 -16.32
N PRO A 33 2.90 26.59 -16.31
CA PRO A 33 3.56 26.00 -17.46
C PRO A 33 2.82 24.74 -17.90
N THR A 34 2.51 24.64 -19.19
CA THR A 34 1.89 23.44 -19.74
C THR A 34 2.77 22.23 -19.41
N PRO A 35 2.24 21.17 -18.78
CA PRO A 35 3.01 19.99 -18.49
C PRO A 35 3.62 19.38 -19.75
N THR A 36 4.88 18.98 -19.69
CA THR A 36 5.60 18.34 -20.79
C THR A 36 6.35 17.11 -20.30
N ILE A 37 6.66 16.21 -21.22
CA ILE A 37 7.47 15.02 -20.93
C ILE A 37 8.34 14.65 -22.12
N GLY A 38 9.61 14.34 -21.87
CA GLY A 38 10.62 14.03 -22.90
C GLY A 38 10.59 12.59 -23.44
N VAL A 39 9.66 11.75 -22.98
CA VAL A 39 9.49 10.36 -23.42
C VAL A 39 8.04 10.06 -23.78
N ASN A 40 7.83 9.07 -24.64
CA ASN A 40 6.48 8.66 -25.04
C ASN A 40 5.80 7.89 -23.92
N VAL A 41 4.67 8.40 -23.41
CA VAL A 41 3.83 7.77 -22.38
C VAL A 41 2.43 7.41 -22.89
N SER A 42 2.22 7.40 -24.22
CA SER A 42 0.91 7.15 -24.82
C SER A 42 0.26 5.83 -24.38
N ARG A 43 1.07 4.82 -24.04
CA ARG A 43 0.61 3.52 -23.53
C ARG A 43 1.40 3.14 -22.28
N TYR A 44 1.01 3.74 -21.18
CA TYR A 44 1.60 3.44 -19.88
C TYR A 44 1.16 2.05 -19.37
N LEU A 45 2.11 1.24 -18.92
CA LEU A 45 1.91 -0.10 -18.34
C LEU A 45 2.38 -0.13 -16.89
N ALA A 46 1.51 -0.49 -15.95
CA ALA A 46 1.86 -0.69 -14.55
C ALA A 46 1.94 -2.18 -14.21
N VAL A 47 3.08 -2.64 -13.71
CA VAL A 47 3.33 -4.03 -13.34
C VAL A 47 3.64 -4.10 -11.85
N GLY A 48 2.88 -4.94 -11.10
CA GLY A 48 3.04 -5.05 -9.66
C GLY A 48 2.02 -5.95 -8.98
N ASP A 49 2.02 -5.87 -7.67
CA ASP A 49 1.16 -6.64 -6.76
C ASP A 49 0.04 -5.80 -6.13
N SER A 50 -0.25 -6.01 -4.86
CA SER A 50 -1.33 -5.34 -4.11
C SER A 50 -1.29 -3.82 -4.20
N TYR A 51 -0.11 -3.19 -4.12
CA TYR A 51 0.03 -1.73 -4.20
C TYR A 51 -0.34 -1.21 -5.58
N THR A 52 0.14 -1.86 -6.62
CA THR A 52 -0.15 -1.49 -8.01
C THR A 52 -1.62 -1.70 -8.35
N ALA A 53 -2.24 -2.74 -7.82
CA ALA A 53 -3.67 -2.99 -8.00
C ALA A 53 -4.57 -1.93 -7.35
N GLY A 54 -4.08 -1.23 -6.33
CA GLY A 54 -4.87 -0.33 -5.51
C GLY A 54 -5.64 -1.05 -4.40
N LEU A 55 -5.08 -2.16 -3.87
CA LEU A 55 -5.64 -2.79 -2.67
C LEU A 55 -5.61 -1.78 -1.52
N SER A 56 -6.70 -1.70 -0.75
CA SER A 56 -6.80 -0.81 0.41
C SER A 56 -7.78 -1.37 1.44
N ALA A 57 -7.48 -1.19 2.71
CA ALA A 57 -8.29 -1.71 3.81
C ALA A 57 -8.62 -3.22 3.67
N GLY A 58 -7.67 -4.00 3.20
CA GLY A 58 -7.79 -5.45 3.03
C GLY A 58 -8.71 -5.88 1.90
N GLY A 59 -9.02 -5.01 0.94
CA GLY A 59 -9.82 -5.34 -0.22
C GLY A 59 -9.60 -4.46 -1.43
N LEU A 60 -10.10 -4.94 -2.57
CA LEU A 60 -10.12 -4.20 -3.82
C LEU A 60 -11.54 -3.72 -4.07
N THR A 61 -11.74 -2.42 -4.23
CA THR A 61 -13.02 -1.77 -4.54
C THR A 61 -12.86 -0.86 -5.76
N LEU A 62 -13.96 -0.43 -6.37
CA LEU A 62 -13.90 0.58 -7.44
C LEU A 62 -13.17 1.85 -6.94
N ALA A 63 -13.56 2.35 -5.76
CA ALA A 63 -12.94 3.55 -5.19
C ALA A 63 -11.44 3.37 -4.93
N SER A 64 -11.00 2.24 -4.36
CA SER A 64 -9.58 2.00 -4.11
C SER A 64 -8.78 1.90 -5.41
N GLN A 65 -9.34 1.32 -6.48
CA GLN A 65 -8.72 1.27 -7.80
C GLN A 65 -8.62 2.65 -8.45
N GLN A 66 -9.65 3.49 -8.30
CA GLN A 66 -9.63 4.87 -8.81
C GLN A 66 -8.54 5.72 -8.16
N TYR A 67 -8.20 5.44 -6.91
CA TYR A 67 -7.12 6.11 -6.18
C TYR A 67 -5.82 5.29 -6.14
N SER A 68 -5.67 4.23 -6.92
CA SER A 68 -4.39 3.53 -7.04
C SER A 68 -3.31 4.45 -7.59
N TYR A 69 -2.05 4.29 -7.13
CA TYR A 69 -0.96 5.15 -7.60
C TYR A 69 -0.79 5.13 -9.12
N PRO A 70 -0.98 3.98 -9.83
CA PRO A 70 -0.84 4.00 -11.28
C PRO A 70 -1.94 4.81 -11.97
N ASN A 71 -3.16 4.78 -11.45
CA ASN A 71 -4.24 5.57 -12.01
C ASN A 71 -4.03 7.07 -11.78
N LEU A 72 -3.61 7.45 -10.57
CA LEU A 72 -3.28 8.84 -10.24
C LEU A 72 -2.12 9.35 -11.09
N LEU A 73 -1.07 8.52 -11.28
CA LEU A 73 0.03 8.83 -12.18
C LEU A 73 -0.46 8.98 -13.63
N ALA A 74 -1.28 8.05 -14.11
CA ALA A 74 -1.82 8.09 -15.48
C ALA A 74 -2.63 9.36 -15.76
N GLN A 75 -3.36 9.88 -14.78
CA GLN A 75 -4.08 11.15 -14.90
C GLN A 75 -3.09 12.33 -15.13
N GLN A 76 -1.99 12.34 -14.40
CA GLN A 76 -0.95 13.37 -14.56
C GLN A 76 -0.18 13.22 -15.90
N LEU A 77 0.12 11.99 -16.31
CA LEU A 77 0.74 11.72 -17.61
C LEU A 77 -0.13 12.20 -18.77
N ARG A 78 -1.47 12.03 -18.67
CA ARG A 78 -2.41 12.53 -19.66
C ARG A 78 -2.41 14.07 -19.76
N GLY A 79 -2.14 14.76 -18.65
CA GLY A 79 -1.96 16.22 -18.66
C GLY A 79 -0.72 16.65 -19.46
N ALA A 80 0.33 15.82 -19.48
CA ALA A 80 1.57 16.11 -20.22
C ALA A 80 1.56 15.55 -21.66
N GLN A 81 0.79 14.51 -21.93
CA GLN A 81 0.60 13.89 -23.25
C GLN A 81 -0.87 13.50 -23.41
N ALA A 82 -1.64 14.29 -24.18
CA ALA A 82 -3.11 14.20 -24.25
C ALA A 82 -3.64 12.88 -24.81
N ASP A 83 -2.88 12.19 -25.67
CA ASP A 83 -3.21 10.86 -26.21
C ASP A 83 -2.81 9.69 -25.28
N ALA A 84 -2.28 9.99 -24.09
CA ALA A 84 -1.91 8.94 -23.13
C ALA A 84 -3.15 8.17 -22.66
N THR A 85 -3.08 6.85 -22.81
CA THR A 85 -4.13 5.91 -22.40
C THR A 85 -3.70 5.11 -21.20
N PHE A 86 -4.66 4.77 -20.36
CA PHE A 86 -4.47 3.84 -19.25
C PHE A 86 -5.78 3.16 -18.90
N SER A 87 -5.84 1.86 -19.04
CA SER A 87 -6.99 1.05 -18.71
C SER A 87 -6.75 0.23 -17.44
N GLN A 88 -7.77 0.14 -16.60
CA GLN A 88 -7.74 -0.62 -15.36
C GLN A 88 -8.81 -1.70 -15.34
N PRO A 89 -8.56 -2.84 -14.67
CA PRO A 89 -9.57 -3.88 -14.48
C PRO A 89 -10.52 -3.47 -13.35
N LEU A 90 -11.35 -2.44 -13.54
CA LEU A 90 -12.21 -1.89 -12.52
C LEU A 90 -13.27 -2.91 -12.05
N LEU A 91 -13.58 -2.88 -10.77
CA LEU A 91 -14.76 -3.53 -10.20
C LEU A 91 -15.98 -2.63 -10.34
N ALA A 92 -17.17 -3.22 -10.31
CA ALA A 92 -18.40 -2.45 -10.19
C ALA A 92 -18.45 -1.71 -8.84
N ALA A 93 -19.26 -0.65 -8.78
CA ALA A 93 -19.49 0.10 -7.54
C ALA A 93 -20.01 -0.82 -6.43
N GLY A 94 -19.60 -0.52 -5.19
CA GLY A 94 -19.97 -1.30 -4.01
C GLY A 94 -18.78 -1.86 -3.26
N ALA A 95 -19.00 -2.91 -2.48
CA ALA A 95 -18.00 -3.46 -1.56
C ALA A 95 -16.85 -4.24 -2.25
N GLY A 96 -16.86 -4.38 -3.56
CA GLY A 96 -15.78 -5.05 -4.31
C GLY A 96 -15.45 -6.44 -3.78
N SER A 97 -14.20 -6.69 -3.41
CA SER A 97 -13.80 -7.94 -2.74
C SER A 97 -14.08 -7.96 -1.22
N GLY A 98 -14.75 -6.93 -0.71
CA GLY A 98 -14.89 -6.65 0.71
C GLY A 98 -13.73 -5.84 1.27
N TYR A 99 -13.93 -5.20 2.42
CA TYR A 99 -12.94 -4.34 3.05
C TYR A 99 -13.11 -4.31 4.58
N PHE A 100 -12.12 -3.78 5.30
CA PHE A 100 -12.24 -3.47 6.72
C PHE A 100 -12.84 -2.09 6.91
N SER A 101 -13.86 -1.99 7.75
CA SER A 101 -14.46 -0.75 8.21
C SER A 101 -14.06 -0.49 9.66
N LEU A 102 -13.76 0.75 9.99
CA LEU A 102 -13.50 1.16 11.37
C LEU A 102 -14.81 1.12 12.17
N VAL A 103 -14.75 0.51 13.34
CA VAL A 103 -15.87 0.51 14.32
C VAL A 103 -15.64 1.62 15.34
N ASP A 104 -14.53 1.54 16.05
CA ASP A 104 -14.11 2.49 17.08
C ASP A 104 -12.63 2.27 17.44
N PHE A 105 -12.18 2.84 18.55
CA PHE A 105 -10.84 2.65 19.09
C PHE A 105 -10.91 2.09 20.51
N THR A 106 -9.95 1.24 20.86
CA THR A 106 -9.75 0.82 22.26
C THR A 106 -9.32 2.02 23.11
N ALA A 107 -9.34 1.86 24.45
CA ALA A 107 -8.83 2.88 25.39
C ALA A 107 -7.35 3.24 25.10
N GLN A 108 -6.57 2.31 24.57
CA GLN A 108 -5.17 2.51 24.17
C GLN A 108 -5.03 3.16 22.78
N GLY A 109 -6.15 3.46 22.12
CA GLY A 109 -6.19 4.09 20.80
C GLY A 109 -5.93 3.15 19.63
N PHE A 110 -6.01 1.83 19.81
CA PHE A 110 -5.93 0.87 18.69
C PHE A 110 -7.26 0.77 17.96
N PRO A 111 -7.29 0.81 16.62
CA PRO A 111 -8.53 0.72 15.87
C PRO A 111 -9.15 -0.68 15.96
N ARG A 112 -10.44 -0.74 16.24
CA ARG A 112 -11.25 -1.95 16.10
C ARG A 112 -11.96 -1.92 14.76
N THR A 113 -11.80 -2.98 14.00
CA THR A 113 -12.32 -3.07 12.63
C THR A 113 -13.34 -4.19 12.50
N ARG A 114 -14.21 -4.05 11.52
CA ARG A 114 -15.17 -5.07 11.10
C ARG A 114 -14.99 -5.34 9.60
N ARG A 115 -15.01 -6.61 9.21
CA ARG A 115 -15.04 -6.99 7.79
C ARG A 115 -16.40 -6.69 7.19
N VAL A 116 -16.43 -5.88 6.13
CA VAL A 116 -17.57 -5.72 5.23
C VAL A 116 -17.36 -6.71 4.09
N PRO A 117 -18.23 -7.72 3.94
CA PRO A 117 -18.06 -8.71 2.88
C PRO A 117 -18.40 -8.10 1.53
N GLY A 118 -17.61 -8.43 0.51
CA GLY A 118 -17.96 -8.13 -0.89
C GLY A 118 -18.92 -9.16 -1.48
N PRO A 119 -19.63 -8.80 -2.56
CA PRO A 119 -20.35 -9.77 -3.35
C PRO A 119 -19.38 -10.76 -3.97
N ALA A 120 -19.82 -11.98 -4.19
CA ALA A 120 -19.07 -13.01 -4.91
C ALA A 120 -19.95 -13.55 -6.02
N VAL A 121 -19.40 -13.67 -7.22
CA VAL A 121 -20.08 -14.32 -8.33
C VAL A 121 -20.29 -15.80 -8.01
N ARG A 122 -19.26 -16.41 -7.45
CA ARG A 122 -19.25 -17.80 -7.00
C ARG A 122 -18.30 -17.98 -5.82
N ARG A 123 -18.55 -18.97 -5.00
CA ARG A 123 -17.64 -19.39 -3.93
C ARG A 123 -17.06 -20.76 -4.28
N LEU A 124 -15.74 -20.87 -4.17
CA LEU A 124 -15.03 -22.15 -4.24
C LEU A 124 -14.71 -22.57 -2.82
N VAL A 125 -15.19 -23.74 -2.41
CA VAL A 125 -14.86 -24.31 -1.12
C VAL A 125 -13.56 -25.10 -1.27
N ILE A 126 -12.58 -24.75 -0.46
CA ILE A 126 -11.31 -25.47 -0.34
C ILE A 126 -11.14 -25.91 1.11
N ASN A 127 -10.47 -27.01 1.35
CA ASN A 127 -10.13 -27.35 2.74
C ASN A 127 -9.16 -26.30 3.28
N PRO A 128 -9.34 -25.85 4.55
CA PRO A 128 -8.45 -24.86 5.12
C PRO A 128 -7.00 -25.34 5.04
N ALA A 129 -6.13 -24.49 4.57
CA ALA A 129 -4.70 -24.72 4.64
C ALA A 129 -4.26 -24.73 6.11
N ALA A 130 -3.16 -25.41 6.43
CA ALA A 130 -2.61 -25.51 7.79
C ALA A 130 -2.39 -24.15 8.48
N CYS A 131 -2.36 -23.08 7.72
CA CYS A 131 -2.13 -21.71 8.16
C CYS A 131 -3.39 -20.85 8.32
N GLY A 132 -4.53 -21.43 8.58
CA GLY A 132 -5.77 -20.66 8.77
C GLY A 132 -6.24 -19.92 7.53
N GLY A 133 -5.82 -20.34 6.35
CA GLY A 133 -6.33 -19.82 5.07
C GLY A 133 -7.85 -19.97 5.00
N ALA A 134 -8.50 -19.10 4.24
CA ALA A 134 -9.94 -19.19 4.06
C ALA A 134 -10.31 -20.54 3.44
N ASP A 135 -11.28 -21.23 4.04
CA ASP A 135 -11.90 -22.43 3.48
C ASP A 135 -12.72 -22.15 2.21
N THR A 136 -12.91 -20.88 1.92
CA THR A 136 -13.71 -20.38 0.79
C THR A 136 -13.00 -19.27 0.06
N ILE A 137 -12.74 -19.45 -1.23
CA ILE A 137 -12.30 -18.40 -2.16
C ILE A 137 -13.55 -17.79 -2.80
N ARG A 138 -13.61 -16.47 -2.80
CA ARG A 138 -14.67 -15.71 -3.46
C ARG A 138 -14.19 -15.27 -4.84
N LEU A 139 -14.86 -15.71 -5.88
CA LEU A 139 -14.61 -15.24 -7.23
C LEU A 139 -15.31 -13.91 -7.45
N LEU A 140 -14.62 -13.00 -8.10
CA LEU A 140 -15.09 -11.68 -8.46
C LEU A 140 -15.59 -11.69 -9.91
N THR A 141 -16.41 -10.70 -10.28
CA THR A 141 -16.81 -10.50 -11.67
C THR A 141 -15.57 -10.31 -12.55
N ARG A 142 -15.51 -11.03 -13.66
CA ARG A 142 -14.48 -10.81 -14.70
C ARG A 142 -14.65 -9.43 -15.32
N THR A 143 -13.58 -8.94 -15.93
CA THR A 143 -13.64 -7.71 -16.72
C THR A 143 -14.49 -7.91 -17.97
N ASP A 144 -15.15 -6.84 -18.43
CA ASP A 144 -16.13 -6.89 -19.52
C ASP A 144 -15.54 -7.17 -20.91
N ALA A 145 -14.21 -7.08 -21.06
CA ALA A 145 -13.50 -7.30 -22.32
C ALA A 145 -12.53 -8.50 -22.21
N PRO A 146 -13.04 -9.74 -22.17
CA PRO A 146 -12.18 -10.90 -22.11
C PRO A 146 -11.28 -10.96 -23.37
N GLY A 147 -9.97 -11.01 -23.16
CA GLY A 147 -8.96 -11.00 -24.23
C GLY A 147 -8.25 -9.66 -24.44
N THR A 148 -8.79 -8.55 -23.98
CA THR A 148 -8.07 -7.26 -23.92
C THR A 148 -7.42 -7.11 -22.56
N LEU A 149 -6.07 -7.16 -22.51
CA LEU A 149 -5.35 -6.99 -21.25
C LEU A 149 -5.44 -5.54 -20.78
N PRO A 150 -5.69 -5.29 -19.48
CA PRO A 150 -5.60 -3.95 -18.93
C PRO A 150 -4.15 -3.46 -18.91
N GLN A 151 -3.96 -2.16 -18.87
CA GLN A 151 -2.65 -1.54 -18.71
C GLN A 151 -2.20 -1.51 -17.23
N ASN A 152 -3.13 -1.60 -16.28
CA ASN A 152 -2.80 -1.90 -14.90
C ASN A 152 -2.82 -3.42 -14.71
N LEU A 153 -1.63 -4.02 -14.62
CA LEU A 153 -1.41 -5.43 -14.32
C LEU A 153 -1.10 -5.68 -12.84
N GLY A 154 -1.45 -4.75 -11.96
CA GLY A 154 -1.41 -4.97 -10.53
C GLY A 154 -2.41 -6.06 -10.12
N VAL A 155 -1.93 -7.07 -9.39
CA VAL A 155 -2.72 -8.21 -8.94
C VAL A 155 -2.57 -8.41 -7.44
N PRO A 156 -3.62 -8.19 -6.63
CA PRO A 156 -3.54 -8.42 -5.19
C PRO A 156 -3.11 -9.84 -4.83
N GLY A 157 -2.14 -9.94 -3.91
CA GLY A 157 -1.62 -11.22 -3.45
C GLY A 157 -0.74 -11.96 -4.47
N LEU A 158 -0.37 -11.32 -5.57
CA LEU A 158 0.56 -11.90 -6.53
C LEU A 158 1.97 -11.92 -5.95
N ARG A 159 2.55 -13.10 -5.87
CA ARG A 159 3.95 -13.27 -5.48
C ARG A 159 4.85 -13.33 -6.71
N LEU A 160 5.94 -12.59 -6.68
CA LEU A 160 6.94 -12.63 -7.75
C LEU A 160 7.52 -14.06 -7.91
N ALA A 161 7.57 -14.82 -6.83
CA ALA A 161 7.90 -16.25 -6.88
C ALA A 161 6.95 -17.08 -7.74
N GLN A 162 5.73 -16.58 -8.01
CA GLN A 162 4.74 -17.26 -8.85
C GLN A 162 4.76 -16.80 -10.33
N LEU A 163 5.73 -15.97 -10.72
CA LEU A 163 5.82 -15.33 -12.03
C LEU A 163 5.57 -16.30 -13.21
N GLN A 164 6.09 -17.53 -13.12
CA GLN A 164 6.05 -18.53 -14.16
C GLN A 164 5.10 -19.69 -13.86
N VAL A 165 4.26 -19.57 -12.84
CA VAL A 165 3.27 -20.59 -12.50
C VAL A 165 2.15 -20.56 -13.54
N ALA A 166 1.98 -21.66 -14.25
CA ALA A 166 0.85 -21.84 -15.17
C ALA A 166 -0.47 -22.01 -14.39
N ASN A 167 -1.58 -21.64 -15.01
CA ASN A 167 -2.91 -21.75 -14.42
C ASN A 167 -3.10 -20.95 -13.11
N LEU A 168 -2.27 -19.92 -12.84
CA LEU A 168 -2.41 -19.08 -11.66
C LEU A 168 -3.80 -18.39 -11.60
N GLY A 169 -4.38 -18.03 -12.75
CA GLY A 169 -5.71 -17.48 -12.89
C GLY A 169 -6.77 -18.52 -13.31
N ASN A 170 -6.49 -19.82 -13.15
CA ASN A 170 -7.44 -20.88 -13.52
C ASN A 170 -7.89 -21.64 -12.28
N GLU A 171 -9.20 -21.84 -12.15
CA GLU A 171 -9.81 -22.52 -11.01
C GLU A 171 -9.32 -23.96 -10.79
N ILE A 172 -8.73 -24.60 -11.79
CA ILE A 172 -8.10 -25.92 -11.62
C ILE A 172 -7.04 -25.93 -10.52
N ASN A 173 -6.42 -24.77 -10.25
CA ASN A 173 -5.46 -24.57 -9.16
C ASN A 173 -6.08 -24.10 -7.84
N ALA A 174 -7.40 -23.98 -7.77
CA ALA A 174 -8.10 -23.62 -6.52
C ALA A 174 -8.22 -24.83 -5.58
N THR A 175 -7.08 -25.30 -5.09
CA THR A 175 -6.95 -26.42 -4.15
C THR A 175 -6.19 -25.96 -2.91
N PRO A 176 -6.22 -26.71 -1.80
CA PRO A 176 -5.53 -26.33 -0.56
C PRO A 176 -4.04 -26.04 -0.72
N THR A 177 -3.38 -26.72 -1.65
CA THR A 177 -1.94 -26.55 -1.98
C THR A 177 -1.72 -25.83 -3.32
N GLY A 178 -2.78 -25.44 -3.99
CA GLY A 178 -2.73 -24.82 -5.31
C GLY A 178 -2.32 -23.35 -5.26
N ASN A 179 -1.94 -22.83 -6.42
CA ASN A 179 -1.48 -21.45 -6.58
C ASN A 179 -2.55 -20.56 -7.24
N PHE A 180 -3.83 -20.77 -6.96
CA PHE A 180 -4.90 -19.99 -7.57
C PHE A 180 -4.97 -18.56 -7.02
N ASN A 181 -5.05 -17.56 -7.91
CA ASN A 181 -5.26 -16.18 -7.55
C ASN A 181 -6.56 -15.64 -8.20
N PRO A 182 -7.61 -15.34 -7.40
CA PRO A 182 -8.91 -14.89 -7.92
C PRO A 182 -8.88 -13.49 -8.55
N TYR A 183 -7.91 -12.66 -8.21
CA TYR A 183 -7.74 -11.34 -8.83
C TYR A 183 -7.06 -11.44 -10.20
N PHE A 184 -6.17 -12.41 -10.37
CA PHE A 184 -5.57 -12.69 -11.67
C PHE A 184 -6.59 -13.38 -12.60
N GLU A 185 -7.39 -14.31 -12.06
CA GLU A 185 -8.47 -14.97 -12.77
C GLU A 185 -9.42 -13.97 -13.44
N ARG A 186 -9.82 -12.91 -12.75
CA ARG A 186 -10.83 -11.96 -13.26
C ARG A 186 -10.37 -11.10 -14.43
N ILE A 187 -9.07 -10.96 -14.66
CA ILE A 187 -8.51 -10.16 -15.76
C ILE A 187 -8.18 -11.00 -17.00
N LEU A 188 -8.38 -12.31 -16.91
CA LEU A 188 -8.11 -13.27 -17.99
C LEU A 188 -9.40 -13.83 -18.59
N PRO A 189 -9.37 -14.33 -19.83
CA PRO A 189 -10.42 -15.19 -20.36
C PRO A 189 -10.66 -16.41 -19.46
N ALA A 190 -11.86 -16.99 -19.57
CA ALA A 190 -12.17 -18.22 -18.84
C ALA A 190 -11.19 -19.34 -19.23
N SER A 191 -10.74 -20.10 -18.22
CA SER A 191 -9.82 -21.24 -18.39
C SER A 191 -8.46 -20.89 -19.02
N ASP A 192 -8.04 -19.62 -18.92
CA ASP A 192 -6.73 -19.19 -19.40
C ASP A 192 -5.62 -19.83 -18.56
N SER A 193 -4.63 -20.41 -19.22
CA SER A 193 -3.51 -21.09 -18.58
C SER A 193 -2.23 -20.27 -18.54
N ARG A 194 -2.24 -19.03 -19.08
CA ARG A 194 -1.04 -18.19 -19.15
C ARG A 194 -0.45 -17.94 -17.77
N THR A 195 0.88 -17.88 -17.74
CA THR A 195 1.64 -17.38 -16.59
C THR A 195 1.52 -15.85 -16.51
N TYR A 196 1.78 -15.28 -15.32
CA TYR A 196 1.82 -13.82 -15.19
C TYR A 196 2.89 -13.21 -16.09
N LEU A 197 4.06 -13.84 -16.22
CA LEU A 197 5.12 -13.42 -17.16
C LEU A 197 4.62 -13.31 -18.61
N LYS A 198 3.85 -14.30 -19.06
CA LYS A 198 3.30 -14.30 -20.43
C LYS A 198 2.31 -13.14 -20.62
N VAL A 199 1.48 -12.86 -19.62
CA VAL A 199 0.55 -11.72 -19.63
C VAL A 199 1.30 -10.39 -19.68
N VAL A 200 2.36 -10.23 -18.87
CA VAL A 200 3.22 -9.04 -18.91
C VAL A 200 3.89 -8.90 -20.28
N THR A 201 4.38 -10.01 -20.86
CA THR A 201 5.01 -10.00 -22.19
C THR A 201 4.03 -9.52 -23.28
N ASP A 202 2.80 -10.03 -23.24
CA ASP A 202 1.77 -9.67 -24.21
C ASP A 202 1.37 -8.18 -24.09
N ALA A 203 1.19 -7.68 -22.87
CA ALA A 203 0.86 -6.28 -22.61
C ALA A 203 2.04 -5.34 -22.97
N ALA A 204 3.27 -5.76 -22.67
CA ALA A 204 4.47 -5.01 -22.98
C ALA A 204 4.69 -4.80 -24.48
N ALA A 205 4.20 -5.67 -25.35
CA ALA A 205 4.36 -5.55 -26.80
C ALA A 205 3.89 -4.21 -27.36
N SER A 206 2.89 -3.59 -26.75
CA SER A 206 2.35 -2.29 -27.17
C SER A 206 2.65 -1.14 -26.18
N ALA A 207 3.30 -1.41 -25.06
CA ALA A 207 3.59 -0.39 -24.06
C ALA A 207 4.72 0.56 -24.53
N THR A 208 4.60 1.84 -24.17
CA THR A 208 5.62 2.85 -24.47
C THR A 208 6.37 3.32 -23.23
N PHE A 209 5.77 3.13 -22.06
CA PHE A 209 6.32 3.49 -20.75
C PHE A 209 5.86 2.49 -19.69
N PHE A 210 6.64 2.25 -18.65
CA PHE A 210 6.23 1.35 -17.58
C PHE A 210 6.60 1.83 -16.18
N THR A 211 5.87 1.30 -15.16
CA THR A 211 6.31 1.26 -13.77
C THR A 211 6.38 -0.18 -13.30
N TYR A 212 7.39 -0.49 -12.47
CA TYR A 212 7.59 -1.78 -11.84
C TYR A 212 7.62 -1.62 -10.32
N PHE A 213 6.67 -2.28 -9.63
CA PHE A 213 6.60 -2.30 -8.16
C PHE A 213 6.00 -3.65 -7.72
N LEU A 214 6.83 -4.69 -7.61
CA LEU A 214 6.42 -6.07 -7.40
C LEU A 214 7.37 -6.77 -6.42
N GLY A 215 6.84 -7.65 -5.57
CA GLY A 215 7.59 -8.49 -4.65
C GLY A 215 7.21 -8.32 -3.18
N LEU A 216 6.36 -7.33 -2.84
CA LEU A 216 5.91 -7.14 -1.46
C LEU A 216 5.06 -8.32 -0.98
N ASP A 217 4.16 -8.80 -1.82
CA ASP A 217 3.25 -9.91 -1.49
C ASP A 217 3.96 -11.27 -1.37
N ASP A 218 5.25 -11.38 -1.71
CA ASP A 218 6.06 -12.57 -1.40
C ASP A 218 6.35 -12.71 0.09
N LEU A 219 6.46 -11.59 0.82
CA LEU A 219 6.79 -11.55 2.24
C LEU A 219 5.56 -11.38 3.15
N MET A 220 4.48 -10.79 2.64
CA MET A 220 3.31 -10.45 3.45
C MET A 220 2.60 -11.64 4.10
N PRO A 221 2.44 -12.82 3.48
CA PRO A 221 1.83 -13.98 4.16
C PRO A 221 2.63 -14.42 5.39
N TYR A 222 3.96 -14.41 5.31
CA TYR A 222 4.84 -14.74 6.43
C TYR A 222 4.71 -13.70 7.55
N LEU A 223 4.82 -12.42 7.23
CA LEU A 223 4.69 -11.33 8.20
C LEU A 223 3.34 -11.30 8.92
N ARG A 224 2.25 -11.51 8.19
CA ARG A 224 0.88 -11.42 8.75
C ARG A 224 0.47 -12.61 9.60
N SER A 225 1.28 -13.63 9.65
CA SER A 225 1.04 -14.88 10.39
C SER A 225 2.03 -15.11 11.53
N GLY A 226 2.84 -14.12 11.89
CA GLY A 226 3.90 -14.34 12.88
C GLY A 226 4.82 -15.49 12.46
N GLY A 227 5.33 -15.44 11.24
CA GLY A 227 6.26 -16.46 10.74
C GLY A 227 5.68 -17.82 10.40
N GLN A 228 4.40 -18.10 10.71
CA GLN A 228 3.83 -19.45 10.61
C GLN A 228 3.42 -19.85 9.19
N CYS A 229 3.17 -18.91 8.31
CA CYS A 229 2.58 -19.14 6.99
C CYS A 229 3.34 -18.44 5.88
N GLY A 230 3.06 -18.86 4.63
CA GLY A 230 3.76 -18.33 3.48
C GLY A 230 5.08 -19.06 3.19
N THR A 231 5.87 -18.51 2.28
CA THR A 231 7.20 -19.04 1.99
C THR A 231 8.18 -18.51 3.02
N ALA A 232 8.84 -19.39 3.75
CA ALA A 232 9.87 -19.00 4.71
C ALA A 232 10.98 -18.17 4.01
N PRO A 233 11.31 -16.96 4.54
CA PRO A 233 12.37 -16.13 4.00
C PRO A 233 13.73 -16.84 4.15
N ASN A 234 14.35 -17.16 3.01
CA ASN A 234 15.63 -17.86 2.94
C ASN A 234 16.37 -17.53 1.63
N SER A 235 17.52 -18.14 1.43
CA SER A 235 18.34 -17.93 0.21
C SER A 235 17.65 -18.38 -1.08
N THR A 236 16.81 -19.42 -1.02
CA THR A 236 16.05 -19.89 -2.19
C THR A 236 15.04 -18.84 -2.62
N LEU A 237 14.25 -18.30 -1.69
CA LEU A 237 13.32 -17.21 -1.99
C LEU A 237 14.08 -15.99 -2.53
N THR A 238 15.19 -15.59 -1.88
CA THR A 238 16.04 -14.48 -2.33
C THR A 238 16.46 -14.64 -3.79
N ASN A 239 17.00 -15.79 -4.15
CA ASN A 239 17.44 -16.06 -5.51
C ASN A 239 16.27 -16.07 -6.50
N THR A 240 15.13 -16.63 -6.10
CA THR A 240 13.92 -16.64 -6.92
C THR A 240 13.43 -15.21 -7.21
N LEU A 241 13.36 -14.36 -6.20
CA LEU A 241 12.92 -12.97 -6.38
C LEU A 241 13.88 -12.18 -7.29
N ARG A 242 15.18 -12.28 -7.06
CA ARG A 242 16.20 -11.62 -7.87
C ARG A 242 16.15 -12.05 -9.34
N ASN A 243 16.08 -13.35 -9.59
CA ASN A 243 16.03 -13.90 -10.94
C ASN A 243 14.72 -13.49 -11.65
N ASN A 244 13.59 -13.61 -10.98
CA ASN A 244 12.30 -13.29 -11.56
C ASN A 244 12.13 -11.78 -11.81
N ALA A 245 12.66 -10.91 -10.94
CA ALA A 245 12.72 -9.48 -11.20
C ALA A 245 13.48 -9.16 -12.49
N LYS A 246 14.66 -9.77 -12.66
CA LYS A 246 15.43 -9.61 -13.90
C LYS A 246 14.62 -10.05 -15.12
N VAL A 247 13.98 -11.21 -15.07
CA VAL A 247 13.17 -11.74 -16.19
C VAL A 247 12.03 -10.78 -16.56
N VAL A 248 11.29 -10.23 -15.59
CA VAL A 248 10.24 -9.25 -15.87
C VAL A 248 10.83 -7.96 -16.45
N LEU A 249 11.90 -7.46 -15.86
CA LEU A 249 12.54 -6.22 -16.30
C LEU A 249 13.17 -6.34 -17.68
N ASP A 250 13.73 -7.51 -18.07
CA ASP A 250 14.19 -7.77 -19.44
C ASP A 250 13.06 -7.60 -20.46
N VAL A 251 11.85 -8.09 -20.13
CA VAL A 251 10.65 -7.90 -20.96
C VAL A 251 10.21 -6.43 -21.00
N LEU A 252 10.18 -5.79 -19.86
CA LEU A 252 9.69 -4.40 -19.76
C LEU A 252 10.63 -3.40 -20.43
N THR A 253 11.94 -3.63 -20.38
CA THR A 253 12.96 -2.75 -20.96
C THR A 253 13.30 -3.05 -22.41
N ALA A 254 12.70 -4.11 -22.98
CA ALA A 254 12.95 -4.50 -24.36
C ALA A 254 12.73 -3.32 -25.33
N GLY A 255 13.65 -3.20 -26.29
CA GLY A 255 13.64 -2.08 -27.26
C GLY A 255 14.02 -0.72 -26.65
N GLY A 256 14.62 -0.67 -25.47
CA GLY A 256 14.97 0.58 -24.77
C GLY A 256 13.76 1.31 -24.18
N ARG A 257 12.66 0.62 -23.89
CA ARG A 257 11.44 1.23 -23.34
C ARG A 257 11.75 1.93 -22.01
N PRO A 258 11.41 3.23 -21.88
CA PRO A 258 11.56 3.98 -20.63
C PRO A 258 10.59 3.53 -19.55
N GLY A 259 10.99 3.69 -18.30
CA GLY A 259 10.15 3.34 -17.15
C GLY A 259 10.79 3.72 -15.83
N ILE A 260 10.10 3.43 -14.75
CA ILE A 260 10.57 3.64 -13.38
C ILE A 260 10.46 2.33 -12.61
N ILE A 261 11.51 1.99 -11.87
CA ILE A 261 11.56 0.86 -10.96
C ILE A 261 11.34 1.38 -9.53
N ALA A 262 10.57 0.67 -8.72
CA ALA A 262 10.42 0.96 -7.30
C ALA A 262 11.00 -0.17 -6.45
N ARG A 263 11.78 0.19 -5.43
CA ARG A 263 12.19 -0.71 -4.35
C ARG A 263 11.00 -1.03 -3.45
N LEU A 264 11.07 -2.18 -2.78
CA LEU A 264 10.15 -2.47 -1.69
C LEU A 264 10.43 -1.56 -0.48
N PRO A 265 9.39 -1.17 0.28
CA PRO A 265 9.55 -0.38 1.49
C PRO A 265 10.28 -1.15 2.58
N ASP A 266 10.86 -0.42 3.54
CA ASP A 266 11.32 -1.00 4.80
C ASP A 266 10.11 -1.54 5.57
N LEU A 267 10.04 -2.86 5.72
CA LEU A 267 8.88 -3.54 6.33
C LEU A 267 8.73 -3.23 7.82
N ASN A 268 9.82 -2.87 8.51
CA ASN A 268 9.76 -2.43 9.90
C ASN A 268 8.98 -1.11 10.08
N THR A 269 8.77 -0.37 8.99
CA THR A 269 8.00 0.88 9.01
C THR A 269 6.50 0.66 8.83
N LEU A 270 6.08 -0.52 8.38
CA LEU A 270 4.67 -0.82 8.22
C LEU A 270 3.94 -0.79 9.57
N PRO A 271 2.74 -0.19 9.63
CA PRO A 271 1.93 -0.20 10.85
C PRO A 271 1.70 -1.60 11.41
N LEU A 272 1.66 -2.61 10.56
CA LEU A 272 1.50 -4.02 10.92
C LEU A 272 2.48 -4.46 12.01
N LEU A 273 3.72 -4.00 11.93
CA LEU A 273 4.81 -4.32 12.85
C LEU A 273 5.08 -3.17 13.82
N ARG A 274 5.30 -1.97 13.28
CA ARG A 274 5.74 -0.82 14.05
C ARG A 274 4.84 -0.47 15.24
N THR A 275 3.51 -0.57 15.07
CA THR A 275 2.54 -0.24 16.13
C THR A 275 2.65 -1.18 17.32
N GLY A 276 3.08 -2.41 17.09
CA GLY A 276 3.22 -3.47 18.08
C GLY A 276 4.66 -3.74 18.55
N ARG A 277 5.62 -2.83 18.29
CA ARG A 277 7.00 -3.02 18.70
C ARG A 277 7.12 -3.09 20.23
N GLY A 278 7.65 -4.18 20.73
CA GLY A 278 7.76 -4.67 22.09
C GLY A 278 7.69 -3.66 23.24
N LEU A 279 8.82 -3.11 23.66
CA LEU A 279 8.84 -2.18 24.80
C LEU A 279 8.08 -0.88 24.56
N SER A 280 7.99 -0.41 23.30
CA SER A 280 7.18 0.76 22.95
C SER A 280 5.69 0.48 23.13
N LEU A 281 5.23 -0.71 22.74
CA LEU A 281 3.87 -1.18 22.99
C LEU A 281 3.59 -1.33 24.48
N GLN A 282 4.49 -1.97 25.23
CA GLN A 282 4.36 -2.13 26.68
C GLN A 282 4.21 -0.78 27.38
N LYS A 283 5.07 0.19 27.04
CA LYS A 283 4.98 1.55 27.59
C LYS A 283 3.64 2.24 27.28
N ARG A 284 3.12 2.05 26.05
CA ARG A 284 1.78 2.56 25.67
C ARG A 284 0.68 1.92 26.52
N LEU A 285 0.78 0.64 26.82
CA LEU A 285 -0.19 -0.06 27.67
C LEU A 285 -0.08 0.32 29.14
N GLN A 286 1.11 0.62 29.63
CA GLN A 286 1.34 1.12 30.99
C GLN A 286 0.57 2.41 31.27
N ALA A 287 0.42 3.30 30.29
CA ALA A 287 -0.41 4.50 30.41
C ALA A 287 -1.88 4.18 30.75
N THR A 288 -2.39 3.01 30.40
CA THR A 288 -3.78 2.60 30.69
C THR A 288 -3.89 1.67 31.89
N TYR A 289 -2.93 0.76 32.06
CA TYR A 289 -3.01 -0.34 33.03
C TYR A 289 -2.10 -0.17 34.25
N GLY A 290 -1.32 0.93 34.29
CA GLY A 290 -0.36 1.25 35.35
C GLY A 290 1.05 0.77 35.05
N ASP A 291 2.05 1.35 35.73
CA ASP A 291 3.48 1.22 35.45
C ASP A 291 4.02 -0.22 35.56
N ASN A 292 3.33 -1.07 36.34
CA ASN A 292 3.71 -2.48 36.52
C ASN A 292 3.08 -3.41 35.45
N ALA A 293 2.39 -2.87 34.45
CA ALA A 293 1.80 -3.70 33.40
C ALA A 293 2.90 -4.28 32.52
N LEU A 294 3.00 -5.61 32.51
CA LEU A 294 3.89 -6.36 31.61
C LEU A 294 3.09 -6.98 30.48
N LEU A 295 3.78 -7.22 29.36
CA LEU A 295 3.32 -8.05 28.26
C LEU A 295 4.10 -9.36 28.26
N TYR A 296 3.39 -10.44 28.05
CA TYR A 296 3.93 -11.79 27.94
C TYR A 296 3.67 -12.33 26.54
N ILE A 297 4.66 -12.98 25.97
CA ILE A 297 4.58 -13.72 24.71
C ILE A 297 4.86 -15.20 24.96
N GLU A 298 4.37 -16.07 24.10
CA GLU A 298 4.82 -17.46 24.04
C GLU A 298 6.31 -17.48 23.67
N ASP A 299 7.07 -18.40 24.27
CA ASP A 299 8.48 -18.56 23.89
C ASP A 299 8.59 -19.00 22.42
N PRO A 300 9.28 -18.23 21.58
CA PRO A 300 9.44 -18.54 20.15
C PRO A 300 10.25 -19.83 19.90
N PHE A 301 10.99 -20.31 20.92
CA PHE A 301 11.76 -21.54 20.82
C PHE A 301 10.98 -22.80 21.24
N GLY A 302 9.69 -22.65 21.52
CA GLY A 302 8.80 -23.77 21.81
C GLY A 302 8.98 -24.43 23.17
N SER A 303 9.60 -23.73 24.14
CA SER A 303 9.72 -24.25 25.52
C SER A 303 8.37 -24.35 26.24
N GLY A 304 7.33 -23.71 25.72
CA GLY A 304 6.01 -23.61 26.33
C GLY A 304 5.96 -22.67 27.55
N VAL A 305 7.03 -21.96 27.84
CA VAL A 305 7.13 -21.02 28.97
C VAL A 305 6.93 -19.59 28.43
N ALA A 306 5.89 -18.91 28.91
CA ALA A 306 5.69 -17.51 28.58
C ALA A 306 6.82 -16.63 29.11
N GLN A 307 7.25 -15.66 28.33
CA GLN A 307 8.31 -14.71 28.70
C GLN A 307 7.85 -13.25 28.53
N PRO A 308 8.41 -12.31 29.31
CA PRO A 308 8.17 -10.90 29.07
C PRO A 308 8.67 -10.48 27.67
N ILE A 309 7.89 -9.63 26.98
CA ILE A 309 8.27 -9.09 25.67
C ILE A 309 9.52 -8.22 25.77
N THR A 310 10.38 -8.28 24.76
CA THR A 310 11.55 -7.39 24.60
C THR A 310 11.34 -6.39 23.46
N ASP A 311 12.34 -5.56 23.12
CA ASP A 311 12.22 -4.59 22.03
C ASP A 311 12.46 -5.19 20.63
N ASP A 312 12.85 -6.45 20.58
CA ASP A 312 13.15 -7.17 19.35
C ASP A 312 11.96 -7.95 18.78
N GLU A 313 10.85 -8.02 19.53
CA GLU A 313 9.62 -8.64 19.09
C GLU A 313 8.60 -7.59 18.62
N TYR A 314 7.77 -8.00 17.67
CA TYR A 314 6.72 -7.18 17.09
C TYR A 314 5.38 -7.90 17.19
N VAL A 315 4.51 -7.46 18.08
CA VAL A 315 3.12 -7.93 18.12
C VAL A 315 2.39 -7.40 16.89
N LEU A 316 1.76 -8.29 16.15
CA LEU A 316 1.04 -7.90 14.93
C LEU A 316 -0.09 -6.91 15.24
N ALA A 317 -0.18 -5.82 14.47
CA ALA A 317 -1.17 -4.76 14.73
C ALA A 317 -2.62 -5.25 14.75
N THR A 318 -2.92 -6.33 14.04
CA THR A 318 -4.24 -7.00 14.04
C THR A 318 -4.65 -7.56 15.38
N VAL A 319 -3.70 -7.80 16.27
CA VAL A 319 -3.89 -8.41 17.60
C VAL A 319 -4.06 -7.37 18.69
N LEU A 320 -3.51 -6.17 18.49
CA LEU A 320 -3.46 -5.12 19.52
C LEU A 320 -4.81 -4.81 20.20
N PRO A 321 -5.96 -4.81 19.51
CA PRO A 321 -7.25 -4.58 20.15
C PRO A 321 -7.67 -5.68 21.14
N ARG A 322 -7.03 -6.85 21.09
CA ARG A 322 -7.33 -8.00 21.98
C ARG A 322 -6.52 -7.97 23.27
N ILE A 323 -5.41 -7.24 23.31
CA ILE A 323 -4.52 -7.20 24.47
C ILE A 323 -5.27 -6.68 25.69
N GLY A 324 -5.17 -7.42 26.79
CA GLY A 324 -5.84 -7.13 28.04
C GLY A 324 -7.33 -7.54 28.09
N GLN A 325 -7.90 -8.00 26.96
CA GLN A 325 -9.27 -8.51 26.97
C GLN A 325 -9.30 -9.90 27.62
N PRO A 326 -10.31 -10.18 28.48
CA PRO A 326 -10.47 -11.52 29.07
C PRO A 326 -10.70 -12.55 27.97
N SER A 327 -9.94 -13.63 28.00
CA SER A 327 -10.16 -14.80 27.14
C SER A 327 -10.05 -16.10 27.96
N PRO A 328 -10.77 -17.17 27.56
CA PRO A 328 -10.78 -18.42 28.31
C PRO A 328 -9.44 -19.15 28.14
N VAL A 329 -8.86 -19.56 29.26
CA VAL A 329 -7.63 -20.35 29.34
C VAL A 329 -7.87 -21.56 30.27
N LEU A 330 -7.43 -22.73 29.86
CA LEU A 330 -7.47 -23.93 30.71
C LEU A 330 -6.26 -23.92 31.63
N VAL A 331 -6.53 -23.75 32.93
CA VAL A 331 -5.49 -23.80 33.98
C VAL A 331 -5.73 -25.05 34.82
N GLY A 332 -4.92 -26.08 34.65
CA GLY A 332 -5.20 -27.40 35.16
C GLY A 332 -6.48 -27.99 34.56
N THR A 333 -7.51 -28.21 35.36
CA THR A 333 -8.83 -28.69 34.90
C THR A 333 -9.91 -27.60 34.86
N THR A 334 -9.54 -26.34 35.16
CA THR A 334 -10.51 -25.24 35.30
C THR A 334 -10.28 -24.21 34.18
N THR A 335 -11.36 -23.82 33.49
CA THR A 335 -11.32 -22.71 32.54
C THR A 335 -11.42 -21.38 33.30
N MET A 336 -10.42 -20.54 33.15
CA MET A 336 -10.35 -19.20 33.73
C MET A 336 -10.39 -18.11 32.62
N MET A 337 -11.04 -16.98 32.93
CA MET A 337 -11.02 -15.79 32.05
C MET A 337 -9.82 -14.95 32.43
N LEU A 338 -8.77 -14.98 31.64
CA LEU A 338 -7.50 -14.26 31.89
C LEU A 338 -7.26 -13.17 30.84
N PRO A 339 -6.65 -12.01 31.20
CA PRO A 339 -6.36 -10.94 30.27
C PRO A 339 -5.28 -11.37 29.28
N TYR A 340 -5.62 -11.41 27.99
CA TYR A 340 -4.74 -11.84 26.90
C TYR A 340 -3.48 -10.97 26.83
N GLY A 341 -2.31 -11.59 26.79
CA GLY A 341 -1.00 -10.97 26.73
C GLY A 341 -0.55 -10.28 28.03
N ARG A 342 -1.40 -10.20 29.07
CA ARG A 342 -1.07 -9.53 30.34
C ARG A 342 -0.99 -10.48 31.53
N ASP A 343 -1.41 -11.70 31.38
CA ASP A 343 -1.23 -12.78 32.37
C ASP A 343 -0.25 -13.80 31.78
N VAL A 344 0.73 -14.21 32.55
CA VAL A 344 1.74 -15.19 32.14
C VAL A 344 1.14 -16.54 31.71
N ARG A 345 -0.08 -16.85 32.17
CA ARG A 345 -0.84 -18.04 31.78
C ARG A 345 -1.66 -17.86 30.49
N ASN A 346 -1.73 -16.62 29.97
CA ASN A 346 -2.44 -16.27 28.75
C ASN A 346 -1.56 -15.32 27.89
N PRO A 347 -0.37 -15.75 27.48
CA PRO A 347 0.55 -14.94 26.69
C PRO A 347 0.01 -14.65 25.29
N ILE A 348 0.59 -13.68 24.62
CA ILE A 348 0.38 -13.46 23.18
C ILE A 348 1.00 -14.66 22.47
N ARG A 349 0.24 -15.27 21.58
CA ARG A 349 0.66 -16.48 20.86
C ARG A 349 1.79 -16.15 19.89
N ASP A 350 2.67 -17.11 19.69
CA ASP A 350 3.74 -17.05 18.71
C ASP A 350 3.25 -16.59 17.31
N ALA A 351 2.17 -17.17 16.82
CA ALA A 351 1.53 -16.77 15.54
C ALA A 351 1.01 -15.30 15.48
N ASP A 352 0.98 -14.60 16.58
CA ASP A 352 0.55 -13.20 16.71
C ASP A 352 1.76 -12.25 16.93
N VAL A 353 3.00 -12.77 16.85
CA VAL A 353 4.27 -12.05 17.07
C VAL A 353 5.24 -12.35 15.92
N MET A 354 6.04 -11.40 15.54
CA MET A 354 7.26 -11.62 14.75
C MET A 354 8.45 -11.48 15.68
N ASP A 355 9.27 -12.52 15.81
CA ASP A 355 10.47 -12.50 16.61
C ASP A 355 11.69 -11.92 15.89
N PHE A 356 12.81 -11.80 16.62
CA PHE A 356 14.06 -11.27 16.10
C PHE A 356 14.60 -12.07 14.90
N ASP A 357 14.62 -13.40 14.99
CA ASP A 357 15.18 -14.26 13.94
C ASP A 357 14.31 -14.25 12.69
N GLU A 358 13.00 -14.22 12.86
CA GLU A 358 12.03 -14.10 11.76
C GLU A 358 12.19 -12.78 11.03
N MET A 359 12.29 -11.67 11.79
CA MET A 359 12.50 -10.35 11.21
C MET A 359 13.85 -10.24 10.52
N ASN A 360 14.90 -10.84 11.07
CA ASN A 360 16.22 -10.86 10.42
C ASN A 360 16.19 -11.62 9.08
N ARG A 361 15.47 -12.75 9.02
CA ARG A 361 15.28 -13.50 7.77
C ARG A 361 14.53 -12.67 6.73
N VAL A 362 13.43 -12.01 7.13
CA VAL A 362 12.65 -11.12 6.26
C VAL A 362 13.51 -9.97 5.74
N ASN A 363 14.21 -9.27 6.64
CA ASN A 363 15.07 -8.14 6.30
C ASN A 363 16.25 -8.55 5.39
N SER A 364 16.79 -9.75 5.57
CA SER A 364 17.84 -10.28 4.69
C SER A 364 17.35 -10.46 3.26
N VAL A 365 16.17 -11.05 3.08
CA VAL A 365 15.55 -11.22 1.74
C VAL A 365 15.24 -9.86 1.12
N LEU A 366 14.60 -8.96 1.88
CA LEU A 366 14.25 -7.62 1.42
C LEU A 366 15.47 -6.82 0.95
N ASN A 367 16.52 -6.78 1.78
CA ASN A 367 17.75 -6.03 1.47
C ASN A 367 18.46 -6.60 0.25
N SER A 368 18.56 -7.93 0.14
CA SER A 368 19.15 -8.59 -1.02
C SER A 368 18.37 -8.34 -2.30
N TYR A 369 17.04 -8.33 -2.23
CA TYR A 369 16.16 -8.03 -3.34
C TYR A 369 16.28 -6.56 -3.78
N ASN A 370 16.20 -5.61 -2.85
CA ASN A 370 16.36 -4.19 -3.14
C ASN A 370 17.75 -3.86 -3.71
N THR A 371 18.82 -4.51 -3.21
CA THR A 371 20.16 -4.39 -3.77
C THR A 371 20.23 -4.88 -5.23
N GLU A 372 19.54 -5.96 -5.55
CA GLU A 372 19.45 -6.43 -6.93
C GLU A 372 18.66 -5.46 -7.83
N LEU A 373 17.54 -4.90 -7.34
CA LEU A 373 16.80 -3.87 -8.09
C LEU A 373 17.68 -2.65 -8.37
N ASP A 374 18.49 -2.22 -7.41
CA ASP A 374 19.46 -1.12 -7.62
C ASP A 374 20.48 -1.45 -8.71
N ARG A 375 21.05 -2.65 -8.65
CA ARG A 375 22.00 -3.10 -9.66
C ARG A 375 21.37 -3.18 -11.04
N LEU A 376 20.16 -3.73 -11.15
CA LEU A 376 19.42 -3.82 -12.40
C LEU A 376 19.08 -2.41 -12.92
N ALA A 377 18.58 -1.52 -12.09
CA ALA A 377 18.23 -0.16 -12.48
C ALA A 377 19.45 0.65 -12.90
N SER A 378 20.48 0.72 -12.05
CA SER A 378 21.61 1.64 -12.27
C SER A 378 22.67 1.10 -13.24
N VAL A 379 22.94 -0.21 -13.22
CA VAL A 379 24.04 -0.80 -14.00
C VAL A 379 23.53 -1.42 -15.29
N VAL A 380 22.44 -2.21 -15.23
CA VAL A 380 21.99 -3.00 -16.37
C VAL A 380 21.13 -2.17 -17.33
N TYR A 381 20.07 -1.55 -16.81
CA TYR A 381 19.07 -0.88 -17.66
C TYR A 381 19.27 0.63 -17.74
N LYS A 382 20.12 1.24 -16.90
CA LYS A 382 20.31 2.71 -16.81
C LYS A 382 19.00 3.48 -16.59
N MET A 383 18.16 2.97 -15.70
CA MET A 383 16.82 3.47 -15.41
C MET A 383 16.72 4.15 -14.06
N PRO A 384 15.80 5.12 -13.91
CA PRO A 384 15.51 5.70 -12.61
C PRO A 384 14.85 4.67 -11.68
N ILE A 385 15.20 4.76 -10.41
CA ILE A 385 14.61 3.95 -9.34
C ILE A 385 14.12 4.87 -8.24
N ILE A 386 12.94 4.59 -7.70
CA ILE A 386 12.45 5.23 -6.49
C ILE A 386 12.77 4.36 -5.28
N ASP A 387 13.17 5.00 -4.19
CA ASP A 387 13.48 4.36 -2.94
C ASP A 387 12.33 4.59 -1.95
N ALA A 388 11.47 3.59 -1.83
CA ALA A 388 10.37 3.61 -0.88
C ALA A 388 10.84 3.36 0.58
N SER A 389 12.12 3.02 0.78
CA SER A 389 12.68 2.67 2.08
C SER A 389 13.56 3.76 2.70
N LYS A 390 13.84 4.86 1.98
CA LYS A 390 14.69 5.91 2.54
C LYS A 390 14.10 6.62 3.73
N LYS A 391 14.92 6.68 4.78
CA LYS A 391 14.67 7.50 5.97
C LYS A 391 14.94 8.97 5.62
N SER A 392 13.93 9.70 5.17
CA SER A 392 14.02 11.14 5.00
C SER A 392 12.93 11.82 5.80
N SER A 393 13.29 12.83 6.58
CA SER A 393 12.36 13.70 7.29
C SER A 393 11.66 14.71 6.37
N THR A 394 12.14 14.82 5.16
CA THR A 394 11.50 15.57 4.07
C THR A 394 10.93 14.56 3.09
N LEU A 395 9.84 14.89 2.42
CA LEU A 395 9.46 14.26 1.15
C LEU A 395 10.68 14.41 0.24
N ASP A 396 11.65 13.54 0.44
CA ASP A 396 12.69 13.38 -0.52
C ASP A 396 11.98 12.85 -1.76
N LEU A 397 11.99 13.66 -2.77
CA LEU A 397 11.39 13.40 -4.08
C LEU A 397 11.96 12.13 -4.75
N ASN A 398 12.88 11.44 -4.11
CA ASN A 398 13.42 10.13 -4.47
C ASN A 398 12.89 8.99 -3.57
N GLY A 399 12.07 9.29 -2.55
CA GLY A 399 11.50 8.31 -1.65
C GLY A 399 10.02 8.56 -1.46
N ALA A 400 9.18 7.74 -2.06
CA ALA A 400 7.74 7.89 -2.04
C ALA A 400 7.12 7.64 -0.69
N MET A 401 7.72 6.79 0.10
CA MET A 401 7.20 6.50 1.42
C MET A 401 8.00 7.26 2.46
N PRO A 402 7.32 8.12 3.23
CA PRO A 402 7.95 8.74 4.37
C PRO A 402 8.57 7.65 5.25
N SER A 403 9.81 7.83 5.64
CA SER A 403 10.42 6.97 6.64
C SER A 403 9.83 7.30 7.99
N TYR A 404 8.99 6.40 8.50
CA TYR A 404 8.28 6.60 9.77
C TYR A 404 9.04 6.14 11.00
N VAL A 405 10.32 5.96 10.91
CA VAL A 405 11.11 5.66 12.10
C VAL A 405 11.27 6.95 12.91
N GLY A 406 10.22 7.27 13.67
CA GLY A 406 10.25 8.30 14.70
C GLY A 406 9.39 9.54 14.45
N GLU A 407 9.25 10.04 13.23
CA GLU A 407 8.66 11.36 13.01
C GLU A 407 7.56 11.34 11.93
N ALA A 408 6.49 12.10 12.18
CA ALA A 408 5.46 12.36 11.20
C ALA A 408 5.96 13.40 10.17
N ILE A 409 5.57 13.23 8.91
CA ILE A 409 5.88 14.16 7.82
C ILE A 409 4.70 15.09 7.60
N SER A 410 4.96 16.39 7.53
CA SER A 410 3.94 17.38 7.18
C SER A 410 3.94 17.64 5.68
N VAL A 411 2.77 17.49 5.05
CA VAL A 411 2.52 17.85 3.65
C VAL A 411 1.34 18.80 3.60
N GLY A 412 1.55 20.05 3.21
CA GLY A 412 0.50 21.06 3.19
C GLY A 412 -0.22 21.25 4.53
N GLY A 413 0.50 21.11 5.65
CA GLY A 413 -0.05 21.23 7.01
C GLY A 413 -0.73 19.98 7.55
N VAL A 414 -0.86 18.89 6.76
CA VAL A 414 -1.38 17.60 7.21
C VAL A 414 -0.24 16.67 7.60
N LEU A 415 -0.35 16.01 8.75
CA LEU A 415 0.65 15.04 9.22
C LEU A 415 0.39 13.67 8.61
N TYR A 416 1.46 13.05 8.11
CA TYR A 416 1.49 11.68 7.61
C TYR A 416 2.44 10.84 8.45
N SER A 417 1.97 9.68 8.89
CA SER A 417 2.75 8.78 9.71
C SER A 417 2.31 7.32 9.52
N ALA A 418 3.03 6.39 10.15
CA ALA A 418 2.64 4.99 10.20
C ALA A 418 1.51 4.70 11.22
N GLU A 419 0.98 5.71 11.92
CA GLU A 419 -0.14 5.47 12.85
C GLU A 419 -1.37 5.02 12.05
N PRO A 420 -1.96 3.85 12.36
CA PRO A 420 -3.11 3.35 11.62
C PRO A 420 -4.28 4.34 11.67
N VAL A 421 -4.94 4.57 10.56
CA VAL A 421 -6.08 5.50 10.39
C VAL A 421 -5.68 6.97 10.54
N ARG A 422 -5.10 7.34 11.68
CA ARG A 422 -4.76 8.73 12.02
C ARG A 422 -3.54 9.26 11.28
N GLY A 423 -2.69 8.34 10.81
CA GLY A 423 -1.47 8.68 10.08
C GLY A 423 -1.68 9.00 8.59
N ASN A 424 -2.89 8.93 8.07
CA ASN A 424 -3.30 9.30 6.71
C ASN A 424 -2.63 8.53 5.56
N PHE A 425 -1.54 7.78 5.80
CA PHE A 425 -0.82 7.07 4.74
C PHE A 425 -1.30 5.64 4.57
N PHE A 426 -1.38 4.86 5.66
CA PHE A 426 -1.77 3.46 5.61
C PHE A 426 -3.23 3.23 5.96
N SER A 427 -3.82 2.25 5.32
CA SER A 427 -5.22 1.87 5.49
C SER A 427 -5.43 0.91 6.68
N LEU A 428 -6.67 0.45 6.87
CA LEU A 428 -7.08 -0.39 8.00
C LEU A 428 -6.52 -1.83 7.97
N ASP A 429 -5.84 -2.24 6.93
CA ASP A 429 -5.14 -3.53 6.85
C ASP A 429 -3.68 -3.47 7.35
N TYR A 430 -3.23 -2.28 7.75
CA TYR A 430 -1.93 -1.98 8.33
C TYR A 430 -0.73 -2.08 7.39
N TYR A 431 -0.95 -2.22 6.07
CA TYR A 431 0.16 -2.26 5.13
C TYR A 431 -0.12 -1.60 3.77
N THR A 432 -1.37 -1.60 3.30
CA THR A 432 -1.68 -0.94 2.02
C THR A 432 -1.99 0.54 2.19
N PRO A 433 -1.70 1.36 1.16
CA PRO A 433 -1.93 2.81 1.22
C PRO A 433 -3.42 3.19 1.23
N THR A 434 -3.69 4.35 1.82
CA THR A 434 -4.94 5.10 1.60
C THR A 434 -4.90 5.79 0.23
N PRO A 435 -5.99 6.45 -0.23
CA PRO A 435 -5.94 7.34 -1.39
C PRO A 435 -4.81 8.39 -1.32
N ARG A 436 -4.63 9.00 -0.15
CA ARG A 436 -3.54 9.96 0.11
C ARG A 436 -2.17 9.32 0.08
N GLY A 437 -2.03 8.12 0.66
CA GLY A 437 -0.79 7.34 0.58
C GLY A 437 -0.44 6.98 -0.86
N ASN A 438 -1.41 6.56 -1.66
CA ASN A 438 -1.23 6.31 -3.08
C ASN A 438 -0.82 7.56 -3.87
N ALA A 439 -1.34 8.74 -3.52
CA ALA A 439 -0.93 9.99 -4.13
C ALA A 439 0.52 10.37 -3.79
N LEU A 440 0.96 10.12 -2.56
CA LEU A 440 2.38 10.28 -2.19
C LEU A 440 3.28 9.35 -2.99
N ILE A 441 2.88 8.09 -3.17
CA ILE A 441 3.59 7.14 -4.04
C ILE A 441 3.62 7.65 -5.49
N ALA A 442 2.47 8.08 -6.03
CA ALA A 442 2.41 8.63 -7.38
C ALA A 442 3.31 9.87 -7.54
N ASN A 443 3.36 10.75 -6.55
CA ASN A 443 4.22 11.93 -6.55
C ASN A 443 5.71 11.57 -6.57
N ALA A 444 6.12 10.47 -5.97
CA ALA A 444 7.49 10.01 -6.08
C ALA A 444 7.82 9.50 -7.49
N PHE A 445 6.90 8.76 -8.12
CA PHE A 445 7.05 8.41 -9.53
C PHE A 445 7.12 9.66 -10.42
N ILE A 446 6.24 10.64 -10.21
CA ILE A 446 6.24 11.92 -10.94
C ILE A 446 7.59 12.63 -10.79
N SER A 447 8.10 12.72 -9.58
CA SER A 447 9.39 13.35 -9.31
C SER A 447 10.54 12.63 -10.04
N ALA A 448 10.56 11.30 -9.98
CA ALA A 448 11.56 10.50 -10.70
C ALA A 448 11.45 10.70 -12.23
N ILE A 449 10.23 10.75 -12.77
CA ILE A 449 9.98 11.04 -14.19
C ILE A 449 10.48 12.42 -14.54
N ASN A 450 10.14 13.45 -13.78
CA ASN A 450 10.56 14.83 -14.02
C ASN A 450 12.09 14.93 -14.05
N LYS A 451 12.77 14.30 -13.11
CA LYS A 451 14.23 14.32 -13.02
C LYS A 451 14.90 13.54 -14.16
N ALA A 452 14.40 12.33 -14.47
CA ALA A 452 15.08 11.43 -15.41
C ALA A 452 14.77 11.75 -16.88
N TYR A 453 13.58 12.25 -17.16
CA TYR A 453 13.07 12.42 -18.52
C TYR A 453 12.77 13.87 -18.88
N GLN A 454 13.36 14.84 -18.15
CA GLN A 454 13.23 16.29 -18.40
C GLN A 454 11.76 16.72 -18.53
N ALA A 455 10.92 16.18 -17.65
CA ALA A 455 9.50 16.49 -17.59
C ALA A 455 9.22 17.59 -16.55
N ASN A 456 8.04 18.19 -16.64
CA ASN A 456 7.51 19.15 -15.66
C ASN A 456 6.08 18.79 -15.23
N ILE A 457 5.82 17.51 -15.03
CA ILE A 457 4.52 17.01 -14.59
C ILE A 457 4.23 17.54 -13.19
N PRO A 458 3.06 18.18 -12.96
CA PRO A 458 2.72 18.70 -11.63
C PRO A 458 2.51 17.56 -10.62
N ALA A 459 2.89 17.81 -9.38
CA ALA A 459 2.55 16.91 -8.28
C ALA A 459 1.05 16.94 -8.00
N ILE A 460 0.53 15.81 -7.51
CA ILE A 460 -0.85 15.68 -7.07
C ILE A 460 -1.00 16.38 -5.73
N ASP A 461 -2.04 17.20 -5.58
CA ASP A 461 -2.43 17.71 -4.27
C ASP A 461 -3.00 16.57 -3.41
N VAL A 462 -2.16 16.03 -2.54
CA VAL A 462 -2.48 14.88 -1.70
C VAL A 462 -3.66 15.16 -0.76
N ASN A 463 -3.77 16.40 -0.28
CA ASN A 463 -4.78 16.77 0.71
C ASN A 463 -6.17 16.97 0.09
N SER A 464 -6.26 17.13 -1.22
CA SER A 464 -7.54 17.16 -1.94
C SER A 464 -8.21 15.78 -2.02
N LEU A 465 -7.46 14.69 -1.77
CA LEU A 465 -7.98 13.34 -1.84
C LEU A 465 -8.59 12.87 -0.50
N PRO A 466 -9.55 11.92 -0.55
CA PRO A 466 -10.11 11.36 0.66
C PRO A 466 -9.06 10.60 1.48
N SER A 467 -9.22 10.58 2.80
CA SER A 467 -8.33 9.84 3.71
C SER A 467 -8.61 8.32 3.70
N VAL A 468 -9.76 7.91 3.19
CA VAL A 468 -10.18 6.49 3.03
C VAL A 468 -10.83 6.29 1.67
N ALA A 469 -10.64 5.10 1.09
CA ALA A 469 -11.31 4.67 -0.14
C ALA A 469 -12.54 3.84 0.24
N GLN A 470 -13.70 4.46 0.30
CA GLN A 470 -14.98 3.79 0.55
C GLN A 470 -15.97 4.06 -0.59
#